data_e6d585b719e3d2a18472dade7a452bdf
#
_entry.id   e6d585b719e3d2a18472dade7a452bdf
#
_cell.length_a   1.000
_cell.length_b   1.000
_cell.length_c   1.000
_cell.angle_alpha   90.00
_cell.angle_beta   90.00
_cell.angle_gamma   90.00
#
_symmetry.space_group_name_H-M   'P 1'
#
loop_
_entity.id
_entity.type
_entity.pdbx_description
1 polymer ?
#
loop_
_entity_poly.entity_id
_entity_poly.type
_entity_poly.pdbx_seq_one_letter_code
_entity_poly.pdbx_strand_id
1 'polypeptide(L)'
;MTHLLDLHPKWCGLLRPNSGEGLILDCPKCGPSHRLAVYFSNPVDSKDAAPWQNPQWKRTGDKFALLTVEPSLEYPCFHGWIEEGEVIDISESPARVIATINGAQRIVALSPKQFRELKG
;
A
#
# COMPACT_ATOMS: atom_id res chain seq x y z
N MET A 1 6.67 -10.17 -8.62
CA MET A 1 5.57 -9.27 -8.25
C MET A 1 4.23 -9.99 -8.36
N THR A 2 3.30 -9.63 -7.52
CA THR A 2 1.98 -10.27 -7.44
C THR A 2 0.94 -9.23 -7.84
N HIS A 3 -0.01 -9.60 -8.69
CA HIS A 3 -1.12 -8.70 -9.00
C HIS A 3 -2.06 -8.60 -7.81
N LEU A 4 -2.49 -7.38 -7.48
CA LEU A 4 -3.42 -7.15 -6.39
C LEU A 4 -4.68 -8.01 -6.55
N LEU A 5 -5.17 -8.15 -7.78
CA LEU A 5 -6.37 -8.95 -8.07
C LEU A 5 -6.25 -10.42 -7.64
N ASP A 6 -5.03 -10.96 -7.59
CA ASP A 6 -4.80 -12.34 -7.17
C ASP A 6 -4.84 -12.52 -5.65
N LEU A 7 -4.90 -11.43 -4.90
CA LEU A 7 -4.95 -11.44 -3.43
C LEU A 7 -6.36 -11.20 -2.89
N HIS A 8 -7.38 -11.45 -3.69
CA HIS A 8 -8.79 -11.36 -3.33
C HIS A 8 -9.15 -10.04 -2.66
N PRO A 9 -8.84 -8.89 -3.32
CA PRO A 9 -9.07 -7.58 -2.71
C PRO A 9 -10.56 -7.27 -2.59
N LYS A 10 -10.92 -6.54 -1.52
CA LYS A 10 -12.27 -6.03 -1.32
C LYS A 10 -12.18 -4.62 -0.75
N TRP A 11 -13.07 -3.75 -1.21
CA TRP A 11 -13.27 -2.47 -0.54
C TRP A 11 -13.86 -2.72 0.84
N CYS A 12 -13.44 -1.95 1.83
CA CYS A 12 -13.93 -2.10 3.19
C CYS A 12 -14.17 -0.74 3.83
N GLY A 13 -14.94 -0.74 4.90
CA GLY A 13 -15.16 0.44 5.71
C GLY A 13 -15.71 0.05 7.07
N LEU A 14 -15.44 0.88 8.09
CA LEU A 14 -15.93 0.64 9.43
C LEU A 14 -17.38 1.08 9.58
N LEU A 15 -17.74 2.21 8.99
CA LEU A 15 -19.09 2.75 9.06
C LEU A 15 -20.02 2.16 8.00
N ARG A 16 -19.46 1.83 6.84
CA ARG A 16 -20.20 1.31 5.70
C ARG A 16 -19.44 0.13 5.10
N PRO A 17 -19.93 -1.10 5.36
CA PRO A 17 -19.32 -2.30 4.77
C PRO A 17 -19.20 -2.16 3.24
N ASN A 18 -18.11 -2.64 2.67
CA ASN A 18 -17.82 -2.59 1.23
C ASN A 18 -17.68 -1.16 0.69
N SER A 19 -17.53 -0.15 1.54
CA SER A 19 -17.25 1.21 1.12
C SER A 19 -15.79 1.36 0.72
N GLY A 20 -15.46 2.41 -0.01
CA GLY A 20 -14.09 2.72 -0.42
C GLY A 20 -13.24 3.40 0.63
N GLU A 21 -13.58 3.28 1.92
CA GLU A 21 -12.76 3.82 3.01
C GLU A 21 -11.41 3.15 3.11
N GLY A 22 -11.34 1.89 2.73
CA GLY A 22 -10.12 1.10 2.76
C GLY A 22 -10.20 -0.12 1.86
N LEU A 23 -9.17 -0.92 1.95
CA LEU A 23 -8.96 -2.12 1.17
C LEU A 23 -8.57 -3.26 2.12
N ILE A 24 -9.16 -4.44 1.91
CA ILE A 24 -8.69 -5.67 2.56
C ILE A 24 -8.16 -6.58 1.46
N LEU A 25 -7.00 -7.18 1.70
CA LEU A 25 -6.36 -8.12 0.78
C LEU A 25 -5.70 -9.25 1.56
N ASP A 26 -5.49 -10.37 0.89
CA ASP A 26 -4.71 -11.48 1.46
C ASP A 26 -3.26 -11.06 1.62
N CYS A 27 -2.63 -11.44 2.72
CA CYS A 27 -1.20 -11.18 2.93
C CYS A 27 -0.37 -11.93 1.88
N PRO A 28 0.52 -11.24 1.16
CA PRO A 28 1.36 -11.92 0.15
C PRO A 28 2.31 -12.97 0.75
N LYS A 29 2.60 -12.87 2.04
CA LYS A 29 3.52 -13.80 2.73
C LYS A 29 2.78 -14.91 3.47
N CYS A 30 1.68 -14.55 4.17
CA CYS A 30 0.97 -15.50 5.02
C CYS A 30 -0.14 -16.24 4.28
N GLY A 31 -0.60 -15.73 3.15
CA GLY A 31 -1.68 -16.32 2.39
C GLY A 31 -3.07 -15.94 2.88
N PRO A 32 -4.12 -16.65 2.40
CA PRO A 32 -5.52 -16.26 2.64
C PRO A 32 -5.97 -16.28 4.10
N SER A 33 -5.25 -16.97 4.97
CA SER A 33 -5.59 -17.03 6.40
C SER A 33 -5.26 -15.74 7.14
N HIS A 34 -4.51 -14.83 6.53
CA HIS A 34 -4.13 -13.54 7.12
C HIS A 34 -4.44 -12.43 6.13
N ARG A 35 -5.37 -11.55 6.50
CA ARG A 35 -5.77 -10.44 5.64
C ARG A 35 -5.23 -9.13 6.19
N LEU A 36 -4.77 -8.29 5.28
CA LEU A 36 -4.24 -6.96 5.60
C LEU A 36 -5.29 -5.91 5.30
N ALA A 37 -5.43 -4.92 6.18
CA ALA A 37 -6.34 -3.79 5.98
C ALA A 37 -5.52 -2.53 5.72
N VAL A 38 -5.90 -1.80 4.67
CA VAL A 38 -5.25 -0.55 4.25
C VAL A 38 -6.32 0.53 4.18
N TYR A 39 -6.29 1.49 5.10
CA TYR A 39 -7.28 2.58 5.12
C TYR A 39 -6.71 3.83 4.46
N PHE A 40 -7.56 4.55 3.73
CA PHE A 40 -7.13 5.68 2.93
C PHE A 40 -7.40 7.02 3.61
N SER A 41 -6.47 7.95 3.43
CA SER A 41 -6.68 9.35 3.78
C SER A 41 -7.60 10.04 2.77
N ASN A 42 -7.76 9.44 1.58
CA ASN A 42 -8.64 9.91 0.52
C ASN A 42 -9.52 8.77 0.01
N PRO A 43 -10.61 8.43 0.71
CA PRO A 43 -11.49 7.32 0.33
C PRO A 43 -12.03 7.41 -1.09
N VAL A 44 -12.37 6.25 -1.67
CA VAL A 44 -12.89 6.18 -3.04
C VAL A 44 -14.25 6.83 -3.16
N ASP A 45 -15.14 6.56 -2.21
CA ASP A 45 -16.55 6.94 -2.27
C ASP A 45 -16.95 8.01 -1.25
N SER A 46 -15.97 8.61 -0.57
CA SER A 46 -16.22 9.66 0.42
C SER A 46 -15.08 10.69 0.37
N LYS A 47 -15.39 11.93 0.74
CA LYS A 47 -14.37 12.97 0.83
C LYS A 47 -13.62 12.93 2.16
N ASP A 48 -14.21 12.30 3.17
CA ASP A 48 -13.69 12.33 4.53
C ASP A 48 -13.16 10.97 4.93
N ALA A 49 -11.88 10.93 5.31
CA ALA A 49 -11.27 9.74 5.88
C ALA A 49 -11.89 9.45 7.25
N ALA A 50 -11.90 8.18 7.65
CA ALA A 50 -12.28 7.79 9.00
C ALA A 50 -11.21 8.31 9.98
N PRO A 51 -11.52 9.26 10.86
CA PRO A 51 -10.49 9.97 11.64
C PRO A 51 -9.79 9.12 12.69
N TRP A 52 -10.39 7.98 13.05
CA TRP A 52 -9.82 7.07 14.05
C TRP A 52 -8.92 6.01 13.45
N GLN A 53 -8.78 5.98 12.11
CA GLN A 53 -7.90 5.02 11.45
C GLN A 53 -6.48 5.58 11.35
N ASN A 54 -5.53 4.85 11.85
CA ASN A 54 -4.13 5.23 11.83
C ASN A 54 -3.27 3.97 11.84
N PRO A 55 -2.34 3.80 10.89
CA PRO A 55 -1.98 4.73 9.83
C PRO A 55 -2.98 4.79 8.68
N GLN A 56 -2.88 5.83 7.87
CA GLN A 56 -3.66 5.98 6.65
C GLN A 56 -2.72 6.18 5.46
N TRP A 57 -3.17 5.72 4.30
CA TRP A 57 -2.41 5.81 3.06
C TRP A 57 -3.15 6.67 2.05
N LYS A 58 -2.39 7.33 1.20
CA LYS A 58 -2.94 8.05 0.06
C LYS A 58 -3.06 7.08 -1.11
N ARG A 59 -4.22 7.05 -1.76
CA ARG A 59 -4.43 6.24 -2.94
C ARG A 59 -4.47 7.08 -4.21
N THR A 60 -4.12 6.44 -5.32
CA THR A 60 -4.38 6.92 -6.67
C THR A 60 -5.06 5.79 -7.41
N GLY A 61 -6.10 6.09 -8.18
CA GLY A 61 -6.91 5.10 -8.86
C GLY A 61 -8.09 4.64 -8.00
N ASP A 62 -9.15 4.20 -8.65
CA ASP A 62 -10.39 3.78 -8.02
C ASP A 62 -10.76 2.32 -8.36
N LYS A 63 -9.86 1.61 -9.05
CA LYS A 63 -10.00 0.20 -9.41
C LYS A 63 -8.79 -0.56 -8.97
N PHE A 64 -8.97 -1.80 -8.51
CA PHE A 64 -7.87 -2.61 -8.01
C PHE A 64 -6.74 -2.79 -9.03
N ALA A 65 -7.07 -2.93 -10.31
CA ALA A 65 -6.06 -3.12 -11.35
C ALA A 65 -5.18 -1.90 -11.59
N LEU A 66 -5.58 -0.73 -11.08
CA LEU A 66 -4.87 0.54 -11.31
C LEU A 66 -4.43 1.21 -10.00
N LEU A 67 -4.68 0.56 -8.87
CA LEU A 67 -4.50 1.18 -7.55
C LEU A 67 -3.03 1.36 -7.21
N THR A 68 -2.68 2.56 -6.80
CA THR A 68 -1.38 2.88 -6.19
C THR A 68 -1.63 3.42 -4.79
N VAL A 69 -0.89 2.92 -3.82
CA VAL A 69 -1.00 3.30 -2.41
C VAL A 69 0.36 3.83 -1.94
N GLU A 70 0.37 4.98 -1.29
CA GLU A 70 1.58 5.62 -0.77
C GLU A 70 1.39 5.99 0.70
N PRO A 71 2.40 5.88 1.54
CA PRO A 71 3.73 5.30 1.32
C PRO A 71 3.74 3.77 1.33
N SER A 72 4.88 3.15 1.63
CA SER A 72 5.00 1.69 1.72
C SER A 72 4.09 1.11 2.80
N LEU A 73 3.69 -0.15 2.62
CA LEU A 73 2.97 -0.91 3.63
C LEU A 73 3.98 -1.59 4.54
N GLU A 74 3.82 -1.42 5.85
CA GLU A 74 4.67 -2.04 6.85
C GLU A 74 3.83 -2.81 7.85
N TYR A 75 3.81 -4.12 7.71
CA TYR A 75 3.15 -5.05 8.63
C TYR A 75 4.18 -6.02 9.20
N PRO A 76 3.90 -6.67 10.33
CA PRO A 76 4.86 -7.61 10.91
C PRO A 76 5.33 -8.70 9.96
N CYS A 77 4.46 -9.14 9.05
CA CYS A 77 4.76 -10.22 8.11
C CYS A 77 5.05 -9.75 6.68
N PHE A 78 4.77 -8.50 6.34
CA PHE A 78 4.94 -7.99 4.98
C PHE A 78 5.33 -6.52 4.96
N HIS A 79 6.37 -6.23 4.19
CA HIS A 79 6.80 -4.86 3.93
C HIS A 79 6.95 -4.70 2.41
N GLY A 80 6.28 -3.70 1.83
CA GLY A 80 6.32 -3.49 0.39
C GLY A 80 5.41 -2.37 -0.07
N TRP A 81 4.99 -2.45 -1.32
CA TRP A 81 4.21 -1.39 -1.97
C TRP A 81 3.06 -1.97 -2.78
N ILE A 82 2.04 -1.14 -3.01
CA ILE A 82 1.02 -1.37 -4.03
C ILE A 82 1.18 -0.27 -5.07
N GLU A 83 1.50 -0.64 -6.30
CA GLU A 83 1.71 0.31 -7.40
C GLU A 83 1.03 -0.20 -8.68
N GLU A 84 0.10 0.60 -9.20
CA GLU A 84 -0.63 0.30 -10.45
C GLU A 84 -1.17 -1.13 -10.47
N GLY A 85 -1.79 -1.54 -9.36
CA GLY A 85 -2.41 -2.85 -9.22
C GLY A 85 -1.44 -4.00 -8.96
N GLU A 86 -0.17 -3.72 -8.71
CA GLU A 86 0.81 -4.74 -8.36
C GLU A 86 1.25 -4.60 -6.92
N VAL A 87 1.37 -5.74 -6.24
CA VAL A 87 1.88 -5.82 -4.87
C VAL A 87 3.35 -6.24 -4.95
N ILE A 88 4.23 -5.40 -4.43
CA ILE A 88 5.67 -5.53 -4.59
C ILE A 88 6.30 -5.70 -3.21
N ASP A 89 6.96 -6.84 -2.98
CA ASP A 89 7.69 -7.08 -1.73
C ASP A 89 8.97 -6.23 -1.69
N ILE A 90 9.39 -5.83 -0.50
CA ILE A 90 10.60 -5.02 -0.33
C ILE A 90 11.84 -5.71 -0.89
N SER A 91 11.87 -7.05 -0.91
CA SER A 91 12.97 -7.82 -1.50
C SER A 91 13.07 -7.63 -3.02
N GLU A 92 11.98 -7.14 -3.66
CA GLU A 92 11.92 -6.87 -5.09
C GLU A 92 12.31 -5.43 -5.44
N SER A 93 12.76 -4.66 -4.45
CA SER A 93 13.17 -3.27 -4.68
C SER A 93 14.30 -3.19 -5.72
N PRO A 94 14.18 -2.31 -6.73
CA PRO A 94 15.22 -2.17 -7.75
C PRO A 94 16.48 -1.49 -7.25
N ALA A 95 16.41 -0.73 -6.16
CA ALA A 95 17.55 0.00 -5.62
C ALA A 95 17.32 0.43 -4.18
N ARG A 96 18.42 0.68 -3.47
CA ARG A 96 18.39 1.24 -2.13
C ARG A 96 19.24 2.50 -2.10
N VAL A 97 18.82 3.48 -1.31
CA VAL A 97 19.51 4.75 -1.17
C VAL A 97 19.75 5.04 0.30
N ILE A 98 20.75 5.89 0.57
CA ILE A 98 20.98 6.41 1.91
C ILE A 98 20.19 7.71 2.03
N ALA A 99 19.32 7.77 3.04
CA ALA A 99 18.50 8.96 3.31
C ALA A 99 18.73 9.42 4.74
N THR A 100 18.66 10.72 4.96
CA THR A 100 18.69 11.29 6.30
C THR A 100 17.26 11.48 6.80
N ILE A 101 16.89 10.74 7.85
CA ILE A 101 15.57 10.79 8.46
C ILE A 101 15.75 11.12 9.93
N ASN A 102 15.15 12.23 10.37
CA ASN A 102 15.26 12.71 11.74
C ASN A 102 16.73 12.80 12.23
N GLY A 103 17.62 13.28 11.35
CA GLY A 103 19.03 13.45 11.67
C GLY A 103 19.89 12.18 11.61
N ALA A 104 19.29 11.03 11.32
CA ALA A 104 20.01 9.75 11.22
C ALA A 104 20.04 9.27 9.77
N GLN A 105 21.20 8.74 9.35
CA GLN A 105 21.32 8.13 8.03
C GLN A 105 20.73 6.71 8.07
N ARG A 106 19.91 6.39 7.08
CA ARG A 106 19.26 5.09 6.94
C ARG A 106 19.33 4.61 5.49
N ILE A 107 19.40 3.30 5.33
CA ILE A 107 19.27 2.68 4.00
C ILE A 107 17.78 2.47 3.74
N VAL A 108 17.29 3.07 2.67
CA VAL A 108 15.88 3.03 2.29
C VAL A 108 15.73 2.32 0.95
N ALA A 109 14.89 1.29 0.90
CA ALA A 109 14.54 0.61 -0.34
C ALA A 109 13.58 1.49 -1.15
N LEU A 110 13.80 1.59 -2.45
CA LEU A 110 12.91 2.32 -3.35
C LEU A 110 11.91 1.38 -4.00
N SER A 111 10.68 1.84 -4.15
CA SER A 111 9.72 1.15 -5.01
C SER A 111 10.11 1.32 -6.48
N PRO A 112 9.60 0.46 -7.39
CA PRO A 112 9.85 0.64 -8.82
C PRO A 112 9.47 2.04 -9.33
N LYS A 113 8.36 2.59 -8.84
CA LYS A 113 7.92 3.95 -9.21
C LYS A 113 8.92 5.00 -8.75
N GLN A 114 9.36 4.94 -7.49
CA GLN A 114 10.35 5.87 -6.94
C GLN A 114 11.67 5.78 -7.70
N PHE A 115 12.08 4.57 -8.07
CA PHE A 115 13.29 4.35 -8.85
C PHE A 115 13.21 4.98 -10.23
N ARG A 116 12.07 4.84 -10.90
CA ARG A 116 11.84 5.48 -12.21
C ARG A 116 11.87 7.00 -12.10
N GLU A 117 11.27 7.56 -11.07
CA GLU A 117 11.26 9.02 -10.84
C GLU A 117 12.65 9.55 -10.58
N LEU A 118 13.48 8.81 -9.87
CA LEU A 118 14.86 9.21 -9.58
C LEU A 118 15.72 9.24 -10.85
N LYS A 119 15.49 8.31 -11.77
CA LYS A 119 16.23 8.22 -13.02
C LYS A 119 15.73 9.19 -14.11
N GLY A 120 14.46 9.48 -14.06
CA GLY A 120 13.78 10.31 -15.03
C GLY A 120 13.97 11.77 -14.81
#